data_04b6ab56712a63ab42edabdb519f49d4
#
_entry.id   04b6ab56712a63ab42edabdb519f49d4
#
_cell.length_a   1.000
_cell.length_b   1.000
_cell.length_c   1.000
_cell.angle_alpha   90.00
_cell.angle_beta   90.00
_cell.angle_gamma   90.00
#
_symmetry.space_group_name_H-M   'P 1'
#
loop_
_entity.id
_entity.type
_entity.pdbx_description
1 polymer ?
#
loop_
_entity_poly.entity_id
_entity_poly.type
_entity_poly.pdbx_seq_one_letter_code
_entity_poly.pdbx_strand_id
1 'polypeptide(L)'
;MSLRQRRLPTANGSHNGYNDEEGGGSRHNMNGYSNKSVGRSGLTLTPPSLLVLVIVVFFVGFKVGSISERSNANVKLGDMERFFLRISNMEKFYDSDGPPPNLMVVGKRDHYTPVPPESRRLFYTEKKGATTITRAFRHEGWTLVDEHDILKAHVFYRARGHKPDTKLNPWQRFSRVKGSDNWEAKDGFFNGFKEYSKKHPEHDLYFLPETYCLEDEQQQQDFTKRLEEGGGKSEPWLLKKVSVNNGQGIEVIGPHSKALDTAVARSIKDKGNRYIIQNYICDELTWFNGNKFDLRMYWVVASVDPPIVLYHDGYVRVGGSAYNETDFSNTANHLTNHAFRTSETTDVTADDLYRRIRDHYSQNYDRLSSRITDPVQHVRSQMKEAIGTLYAAFKDVFPPKDYIKYYGTENIFGFYGCDFVIDNDLNVHFLEAQASPGFGESYDYRVELFRDLYRPIPGIVEEIALKQQENANANILPLQTLQGYEIVYAGNWQYKYKNYQKPTTKKPCVVQTA
;
A
#
# COMPACT_ATOMS: atom_id res chain seq x y z
N MET A 1 30.85 24.06 -43.01
CA MET A 1 31.40 22.87 -43.71
C MET A 1 30.84 21.64 -43.03
N SER A 2 29.99 21.01 -43.78
CA SER A 2 29.65 19.59 -43.97
C SER A 2 29.00 18.85 -42.82
N LEU A 3 27.70 18.70 -42.93
CA LEU A 3 26.77 17.72 -42.37
C LEU A 3 27.18 16.28 -42.79
N ARG A 4 27.11 15.34 -41.87
CA ARG A 4 26.86 13.92 -42.19
C ARG A 4 25.75 13.37 -41.31
N GLN A 5 24.61 13.22 -41.92
CA GLN A 5 23.49 12.36 -41.47
C GLN A 5 23.94 10.89 -41.57
N ARG A 6 23.65 10.12 -40.50
CA ARG A 6 23.61 8.64 -40.58
C ARG A 6 22.16 8.17 -40.40
N ARG A 7 21.67 7.50 -41.42
CA ARG A 7 20.38 6.82 -41.50
C ARG A 7 20.45 5.54 -40.66
N LEU A 8 19.37 5.25 -39.95
CA LEU A 8 19.07 3.96 -39.32
C LEU A 8 18.34 3.06 -40.33
N PRO A 9 18.55 1.73 -40.31
CA PRO A 9 17.83 0.80 -41.16
C PRO A 9 16.47 0.44 -40.61
N THR A 10 15.50 0.38 -41.50
CA THR A 10 14.17 -0.17 -41.33
C THR A 10 14.21 -1.70 -41.25
N ALA A 11 13.56 -2.27 -40.24
CA ALA A 11 13.29 -3.71 -40.20
C ALA A 11 11.79 -3.96 -40.42
N ASN A 12 11.54 -4.82 -41.38
CA ASN A 12 10.24 -5.26 -41.90
C ASN A 12 9.46 -6.08 -40.88
N GLY A 13 8.15 -6.02 -41.07
CA GLY A 13 7.14 -6.71 -40.28
C GLY A 13 7.06 -8.23 -40.53
N SER A 14 6.38 -8.86 -39.62
CA SER A 14 5.68 -10.12 -39.91
C SER A 14 4.33 -10.07 -39.25
N HIS A 15 3.28 -10.12 -40.05
CA HIS A 15 1.91 -10.42 -39.70
C HIS A 15 1.82 -11.87 -39.19
N ASN A 16 1.13 -12.08 -38.09
CA ASN A 16 0.44 -13.34 -37.83
C ASN A 16 -0.99 -13.02 -37.43
N GLY A 17 -1.89 -13.33 -38.36
CA GLY A 17 -3.32 -13.32 -38.14
C GLY A 17 -3.74 -14.56 -37.36
N TYR A 18 -4.70 -14.40 -36.49
CA TYR A 18 -5.49 -15.49 -35.94
C TYR A 18 -6.92 -15.36 -36.43
N ASN A 19 -7.34 -16.42 -37.11
CA ASN A 19 -8.68 -16.62 -37.65
C ASN A 19 -9.68 -16.88 -36.53
N ASP A 20 -10.86 -16.23 -36.67
CA ASP A 20 -12.08 -16.60 -35.98
C ASP A 20 -12.70 -17.81 -36.68
N GLU A 21 -12.94 -18.88 -35.94
CA GLU A 21 -13.85 -19.94 -36.36
C GLU A 21 -15.14 -19.86 -35.55
N GLU A 22 -16.21 -19.51 -36.24
CA GLU A 22 -17.58 -19.72 -35.83
C GLU A 22 -17.96 -21.20 -35.90
N GLY A 23 -18.50 -21.73 -34.81
CA GLY A 23 -19.07 -23.07 -34.74
C GLY A 23 -20.44 -23.05 -34.09
N GLY A 24 -21.48 -23.17 -34.92
CA GLY A 24 -22.86 -23.12 -34.59
C GLY A 24 -23.44 -24.37 -33.96
N GLY A 25 -24.58 -24.17 -33.31
CA GLY A 25 -25.70 -25.11 -33.31
C GLY A 25 -25.82 -26.06 -32.13
N SER A 26 -26.76 -25.86 -31.23
CA SER A 26 -27.90 -26.80 -31.15
C SER A 26 -28.88 -26.39 -30.04
N ARG A 27 -30.13 -26.21 -30.42
CA ARG A 27 -31.27 -26.04 -29.52
C ARG A 27 -31.66 -27.41 -28.93
N HIS A 28 -31.87 -27.45 -27.62
CA HIS A 28 -32.84 -28.40 -27.05
C HIS A 28 -33.68 -27.71 -25.97
N ASN A 29 -34.98 -27.70 -26.29
CA ASN A 29 -36.11 -27.43 -25.41
C ASN A 29 -36.26 -28.57 -24.39
N MET A 30 -36.55 -28.28 -23.13
CA MET A 30 -37.56 -29.03 -22.34
C MET A 30 -37.92 -28.30 -21.04
N ASN A 31 -39.18 -27.92 -21.00
CA ASN A 31 -40.20 -27.99 -19.95
C ASN A 31 -39.85 -27.72 -18.47
N GLY A 32 -40.38 -26.66 -17.97
CA GLY A 32 -41.40 -26.49 -16.95
C GLY A 32 -41.27 -27.30 -15.63
N TYR A 33 -40.94 -26.59 -14.53
CA TYR A 33 -41.46 -26.96 -13.21
C TYR A 33 -41.80 -25.73 -12.39
N SER A 34 -42.93 -25.85 -11.73
CA SER A 34 -43.70 -24.96 -10.89
C SER A 34 -42.93 -24.36 -9.72
N ASN A 35 -43.09 -23.05 -9.52
CA ASN A 35 -42.76 -22.32 -8.31
C ASN A 35 -43.57 -22.81 -7.09
N LYS A 36 -42.88 -23.30 -6.08
CA LYS A 36 -43.35 -23.26 -4.69
C LYS A 36 -42.37 -22.45 -3.85
N SER A 37 -42.85 -21.30 -3.42
CA SER A 37 -42.19 -20.45 -2.44
C SER A 37 -42.07 -21.18 -1.09
N VAL A 38 -40.84 -21.51 -0.69
CA VAL A 38 -40.54 -21.93 0.66
C VAL A 38 -39.84 -20.76 1.34
N GLY A 39 -40.51 -20.22 2.37
CA GLY A 39 -39.99 -19.16 3.21
C GLY A 39 -38.66 -19.61 3.89
N ARG A 40 -37.60 -18.89 3.60
CA ARG A 40 -36.33 -19.01 4.35
C ARG A 40 -36.44 -18.18 5.62
N SER A 41 -36.70 -18.84 6.74
CA SER A 41 -36.38 -18.31 8.05
C SER A 41 -34.85 -18.31 8.20
N GLY A 42 -34.24 -17.15 8.14
CA GLY A 42 -32.81 -16.97 8.42
C GLY A 42 -32.53 -17.23 9.90
N LEU A 43 -31.86 -18.32 10.22
CA LEU A 43 -31.26 -18.51 11.55
C LEU A 43 -30.05 -17.56 11.65
N THR A 44 -30.20 -16.49 12.42
CA THR A 44 -29.08 -15.68 12.90
C THR A 44 -28.42 -16.43 14.06
N LEU A 45 -27.28 -17.06 13.78
CA LEU A 45 -26.46 -17.70 14.81
C LEU A 45 -25.68 -16.61 15.55
N THR A 46 -25.79 -16.57 16.88
CA THR A 46 -24.96 -15.73 17.73
C THR A 46 -23.52 -16.26 17.79
N PRO A 47 -22.49 -15.45 18.05
CA PRO A 47 -21.09 -15.87 18.11
C PRO A 47 -20.81 -17.16 18.90
N PRO A 48 -21.41 -17.39 20.08
CA PRO A 48 -21.25 -18.67 20.79
C PRO A 48 -21.80 -19.88 20.03
N SER A 49 -22.86 -19.70 19.26
CA SER A 49 -23.48 -20.79 18.48
C SER A 49 -22.64 -21.18 17.27
N LEU A 50 -21.92 -20.23 16.67
CA LEU A 50 -20.98 -20.50 15.59
C LEU A 50 -19.76 -21.30 16.09
N LEU A 51 -19.27 -20.97 17.29
CA LEU A 51 -18.18 -21.69 17.95
C LEU A 51 -18.54 -23.15 18.21
N VAL A 52 -19.75 -23.42 18.71
CA VAL A 52 -20.26 -24.79 18.96
C VAL A 52 -20.40 -25.53 17.63
N LEU A 53 -20.87 -24.89 16.57
CA LEU A 53 -21.00 -25.53 15.24
C LEU A 53 -19.63 -25.89 14.65
N VAL A 54 -18.63 -25.02 14.78
CA VAL A 54 -17.25 -25.30 14.34
C VAL A 54 -16.64 -26.45 15.14
N ILE A 55 -16.86 -26.50 16.45
CA ILE A 55 -16.40 -27.60 17.32
C ILE A 55 -17.09 -28.91 16.92
N VAL A 56 -18.39 -28.92 16.67
CA VAL A 56 -19.12 -30.12 16.26
C VAL A 56 -18.66 -30.60 14.89
N VAL A 57 -18.48 -29.74 13.93
CA VAL A 57 -17.98 -30.09 12.58
C VAL A 57 -16.55 -30.63 12.67
N PHE A 58 -15.71 -30.06 13.52
CA PHE A 58 -14.34 -30.53 13.71
C PHE A 58 -14.29 -31.91 14.40
N PHE A 59 -15.10 -32.16 15.45
CA PHE A 59 -15.18 -33.45 16.12
C PHE A 59 -15.83 -34.53 15.27
N VAL A 60 -16.83 -34.21 14.47
CA VAL A 60 -17.47 -35.15 13.54
C VAL A 60 -16.54 -35.45 12.36
N GLY A 61 -15.88 -34.44 11.81
CA GLY A 61 -14.85 -34.61 10.76
C GLY A 61 -13.67 -35.46 11.23
N PHE A 62 -13.21 -35.27 12.46
CA PHE A 62 -12.13 -36.04 13.05
C PHE A 62 -12.52 -37.50 13.31
N LYS A 63 -13.77 -37.76 13.73
CA LYS A 63 -14.28 -39.13 13.93
C LYS A 63 -14.49 -39.90 12.62
N VAL A 64 -14.85 -39.22 11.55
CA VAL A 64 -15.02 -39.84 10.22
C VAL A 64 -13.66 -40.06 9.54
N GLY A 65 -12.67 -39.17 9.76
CA GLY A 65 -11.31 -39.33 9.23
C GLY A 65 -10.50 -40.42 9.94
N SER A 66 -10.80 -40.73 11.23
CA SER A 66 -10.07 -41.75 12.01
C SER A 66 -10.41 -43.19 11.63
N ILE A 67 -11.40 -43.41 10.75
CA ILE A 67 -11.79 -44.75 10.30
C ILE A 67 -11.06 -45.18 9.03
N SER A 68 -10.37 -44.26 8.33
CA SER A 68 -9.84 -44.54 7.01
C SER A 68 -8.33 -44.61 6.85
N GLU A 69 -7.50 -44.13 7.79
CA GLU A 69 -6.04 -44.34 7.67
C GLU A 69 -5.31 -44.31 9.02
N ARG A 70 -4.62 -45.41 9.33
CA ARG A 70 -3.60 -45.46 10.37
C ARG A 70 -2.35 -44.75 9.87
N SER A 71 -2.20 -43.47 10.16
CA SER A 71 -0.90 -42.78 10.13
C SER A 71 -0.74 -41.92 11.38
N ASN A 72 0.40 -42.09 12.02
CA ASN A 72 0.82 -41.47 13.28
C ASN A 72 0.79 -39.95 13.24
N ALA A 73 -0.26 -39.32 13.71
CA ALA A 73 -0.25 -37.91 14.09
C ALA A 73 -0.75 -37.81 15.54
N ASN A 74 0.16 -37.96 16.49
CA ASN A 74 -0.05 -37.58 17.88
C ASN A 74 -0.08 -36.04 17.96
N VAL A 75 -1.20 -35.42 17.59
CA VAL A 75 -1.49 -34.04 17.95
C VAL A 75 -1.76 -34.03 19.46
N LYS A 76 -0.81 -33.53 20.23
CA LYS A 76 -0.93 -33.43 21.67
C LYS A 76 -2.09 -32.49 22.01
N LEU A 77 -2.92 -32.91 23.00
CA LEU A 77 -4.06 -32.12 23.50
C LEU A 77 -3.67 -30.67 23.85
N GLY A 78 -2.44 -30.44 24.30
CA GLY A 78 -1.88 -29.13 24.58
C GLY A 78 -1.70 -28.20 23.35
N ASP A 79 -1.62 -28.75 22.14
CA ASP A 79 -1.53 -27.92 20.91
C ASP A 79 -2.92 -27.44 20.49
N MET A 80 -3.97 -28.20 20.80
CA MET A 80 -5.36 -27.77 20.61
C MET A 80 -5.77 -26.69 21.62
N GLU A 81 -5.40 -26.86 22.90
CA GLU A 81 -5.63 -25.81 23.91
C GLU A 81 -4.92 -24.50 23.55
N ARG A 82 -3.69 -24.57 23.07
CA ARG A 82 -2.96 -23.38 22.57
C ARG A 82 -3.62 -22.77 21.32
N PHE A 83 -4.18 -23.59 20.45
CA PHE A 83 -4.93 -23.12 19.28
C PHE A 83 -6.22 -22.39 19.69
N PHE A 84 -7.00 -22.95 20.63
CA PHE A 84 -8.22 -22.32 21.14
C PHE A 84 -7.94 -21.06 21.98
N LEU A 85 -6.87 -21.05 22.78
CA LEU A 85 -6.40 -19.84 23.47
C LEU A 85 -5.98 -18.74 22.48
N ARG A 86 -5.37 -19.12 21.34
CA ARG A 86 -5.06 -18.18 20.26
C ARG A 86 -6.32 -17.60 19.62
N ILE A 87 -7.33 -18.42 19.29
CA ILE A 87 -8.59 -17.92 18.71
C ILE A 87 -9.33 -17.01 19.70
N SER A 88 -9.45 -17.40 20.95
CA SER A 88 -10.09 -16.57 22.00
C SER A 88 -9.35 -15.24 22.25
N ASN A 89 -8.04 -15.23 22.12
CA ASN A 89 -7.26 -13.99 22.19
C ASN A 89 -7.32 -13.18 20.90
N MET A 90 -7.48 -13.80 19.72
CA MET A 90 -7.66 -13.09 18.45
C MET A 90 -8.95 -12.27 18.44
N GLU A 91 -10.07 -12.78 18.97
CA GLU A 91 -11.31 -11.99 19.05
C GLU A 91 -11.15 -10.72 19.92
N LYS A 92 -10.34 -10.77 20.98
CA LYS A 92 -10.03 -9.59 21.80
C LYS A 92 -9.12 -8.56 21.10
N PHE A 93 -8.30 -9.00 20.12
CA PHE A 93 -7.41 -8.13 19.36
C PHE A 93 -8.09 -7.46 18.16
N TYR A 94 -9.07 -8.12 17.53
CA TYR A 94 -9.78 -7.56 16.38
C TYR A 94 -10.73 -6.42 16.74
N ASP A 95 -11.16 -6.32 17.99
CA ASP A 95 -12.17 -5.34 18.43
C ASP A 95 -11.57 -3.95 18.78
N SER A 96 -10.25 -3.82 18.89
CA SER A 96 -9.61 -2.57 19.33
C SER A 96 -9.00 -1.70 18.23
N ASP A 97 -8.80 -2.24 17.02
CA ASP A 97 -7.96 -1.60 16.00
C ASP A 97 -8.70 -1.15 14.72
N GLY A 98 -9.96 -1.48 14.57
CA GLY A 98 -10.83 -1.01 13.48
C GLY A 98 -11.52 0.32 13.80
N PRO A 99 -12.16 0.97 12.80
CA PRO A 99 -13.03 2.09 13.07
C PRO A 99 -14.14 1.65 14.02
N PRO A 100 -14.52 2.48 15.02
CA PRO A 100 -15.60 2.14 15.92
C PRO A 100 -16.85 1.70 15.14
N PRO A 101 -17.54 0.63 15.54
CA PRO A 101 -18.69 0.11 14.79
C PRO A 101 -19.83 1.12 14.65
N ASN A 102 -19.86 2.13 15.51
CA ASN A 102 -20.79 3.23 15.50
C ASN A 102 -20.23 4.53 14.89
N LEU A 103 -19.05 4.46 14.24
CA LEU A 103 -18.48 5.64 13.57
C LEU A 103 -19.36 6.03 12.39
N MET A 104 -20.03 7.16 12.52
CA MET A 104 -20.80 7.76 11.44
C MET A 104 -19.89 8.68 10.62
N VAL A 105 -19.65 8.28 9.36
CA VAL A 105 -18.94 9.10 8.38
C VAL A 105 -19.96 9.61 7.38
N VAL A 106 -20.43 10.82 7.62
CA VAL A 106 -21.54 11.45 6.88
C VAL A 106 -20.97 12.44 5.87
N GLY A 107 -21.45 12.39 4.64
CA GLY A 107 -21.16 13.38 3.61
C GLY A 107 -21.76 14.75 4.01
N LYS A 108 -21.00 15.82 3.84
CA LYS A 108 -21.43 17.20 4.15
C LYS A 108 -21.74 17.94 2.86
N ARG A 109 -22.79 17.54 2.15
CA ARG A 109 -23.15 18.18 0.89
C ARG A 109 -24.55 18.76 1.00
N ASP A 110 -24.68 20.02 0.64
CA ASP A 110 -25.99 20.65 0.51
C ASP A 110 -26.77 20.05 -0.67
N HIS A 111 -26.05 19.68 -1.73
CA HIS A 111 -26.64 19.08 -2.93
C HIS A 111 -25.71 17.99 -3.49
N TYR A 112 -26.26 16.81 -3.73
CA TYR A 112 -25.59 15.74 -4.46
C TYR A 112 -26.18 15.65 -5.88
N THR A 113 -25.33 15.75 -6.89
CA THR A 113 -25.76 15.56 -8.28
C THR A 113 -25.75 14.06 -8.60
N PRO A 114 -26.91 13.43 -8.84
CA PRO A 114 -26.98 11.99 -9.11
C PRO A 114 -26.31 11.63 -10.44
N VAL A 115 -25.75 10.44 -10.49
CA VAL A 115 -25.20 9.88 -11.73
C VAL A 115 -26.36 9.59 -12.68
N PRO A 116 -26.38 10.16 -13.91
CA PRO A 116 -27.40 9.84 -14.90
C PRO A 116 -27.47 8.33 -15.17
N PRO A 117 -28.65 7.73 -15.34
CA PRO A 117 -28.80 6.28 -15.57
C PRO A 117 -27.92 5.75 -16.72
N GLU A 118 -27.84 6.50 -17.82
CA GLU A 118 -27.05 6.18 -19.01
C GLU A 118 -25.54 6.25 -18.78
N SER A 119 -25.10 6.94 -17.72
CA SER A 119 -23.68 7.08 -17.35
C SER A 119 -23.23 6.08 -16.30
N ARG A 120 -24.18 5.34 -15.69
CA ARG A 120 -23.85 4.35 -14.66
C ARG A 120 -22.98 3.25 -15.24
N ARG A 121 -21.92 2.88 -14.50
CA ARG A 121 -20.95 1.87 -14.89
C ARG A 121 -20.27 2.12 -16.24
N LEU A 122 -20.21 3.39 -16.68
CA LEU A 122 -19.30 3.82 -17.72
C LEU A 122 -17.99 4.31 -17.11
N PHE A 123 -16.87 3.94 -17.68
CA PHE A 123 -15.58 4.44 -17.22
C PHE A 123 -14.67 4.80 -18.40
N TYR A 124 -13.82 5.77 -18.16
CA TYR A 124 -12.75 6.16 -19.06
C TYR A 124 -11.40 5.94 -18.39
N THR A 125 -10.41 5.51 -19.15
CA THR A 125 -9.03 5.43 -18.70
C THR A 125 -8.07 5.75 -19.84
N GLU A 126 -6.96 6.40 -19.54
CA GLU A 126 -5.92 6.69 -20.52
C GLU A 126 -5.27 5.39 -21.03
N LYS A 127 -4.92 5.38 -22.32
CA LYS A 127 -4.39 4.19 -23.04
C LYS A 127 -3.07 3.64 -22.48
N LYS A 128 -2.27 4.44 -21.76
CA LYS A 128 -0.97 4.00 -21.23
C LYS A 128 -1.04 3.67 -19.74
N GLY A 129 -0.78 2.41 -19.40
CA GLY A 129 -0.57 1.96 -18.02
C GLY A 129 -1.82 1.60 -17.24
N ALA A 130 -2.98 1.49 -17.90
CA ALA A 130 -4.25 1.21 -17.25
C ALA A 130 -4.82 -0.19 -17.53
N THR A 131 -4.00 -1.14 -18.01
CA THR A 131 -4.49 -2.47 -18.41
C THR A 131 -5.16 -3.20 -17.27
N THR A 132 -4.54 -3.24 -16.10
CA THR A 132 -5.05 -3.98 -14.93
C THR A 132 -6.32 -3.33 -14.37
N ILE A 133 -6.35 -2.01 -14.26
CA ILE A 133 -7.57 -1.31 -13.79
C ILE A 133 -8.70 -1.46 -14.80
N THR A 134 -8.40 -1.44 -16.10
CA THR A 134 -9.39 -1.68 -17.16
C THR A 134 -10.01 -3.07 -17.04
N ARG A 135 -9.18 -4.10 -16.78
CA ARG A 135 -9.68 -5.47 -16.55
C ARG A 135 -10.57 -5.54 -15.31
N ALA A 136 -10.18 -4.87 -14.21
CA ALA A 136 -10.96 -4.85 -12.98
C ALA A 136 -12.37 -4.24 -13.21
N PHE A 137 -12.44 -3.07 -13.84
CA PHE A 137 -13.71 -2.43 -14.15
C PHE A 137 -14.59 -3.28 -15.10
N ARG A 138 -14.01 -3.83 -16.17
CA ARG A 138 -14.73 -4.71 -17.09
C ARG A 138 -15.24 -5.99 -16.42
N HIS A 139 -14.43 -6.57 -15.54
CA HIS A 139 -14.82 -7.77 -14.77
C HIS A 139 -16.05 -7.50 -13.90
N GLU A 140 -16.15 -6.31 -13.33
CA GLU A 140 -17.29 -5.88 -12.53
C GLU A 140 -18.47 -5.31 -13.38
N GLY A 141 -18.46 -5.55 -14.69
CA GLY A 141 -19.55 -5.18 -15.59
C GLY A 141 -19.58 -3.72 -16.01
N TRP A 142 -18.44 -3.00 -15.89
CA TRP A 142 -18.33 -1.64 -16.37
C TRP A 142 -17.91 -1.59 -17.84
N THR A 143 -18.41 -0.58 -18.56
CA THR A 143 -18.10 -0.34 -19.98
C THR A 143 -17.09 0.77 -20.13
N LEU A 144 -15.99 0.48 -20.85
CA LEU A 144 -14.99 1.48 -21.23
C LEU A 144 -15.55 2.36 -22.35
N VAL A 145 -15.46 3.67 -22.16
CA VAL A 145 -15.82 4.66 -23.18
C VAL A 145 -14.59 5.29 -23.83
N ASP A 146 -14.77 5.84 -25.02
CA ASP A 146 -13.73 6.53 -25.76
C ASP A 146 -13.49 7.97 -25.24
N GLU A 147 -12.38 8.59 -25.67
CA GLU A 147 -11.98 9.92 -25.28
C GLU A 147 -13.06 10.99 -25.58
N HIS A 148 -13.82 10.82 -26.66
CA HIS A 148 -14.92 11.73 -27.02
C HIS A 148 -16.10 11.67 -26.04
N ASP A 149 -16.23 10.56 -25.31
CA ASP A 149 -17.31 10.28 -24.36
C ASP A 149 -16.90 10.44 -22.89
N ILE A 150 -15.76 11.08 -22.62
CA ILE A 150 -15.25 11.29 -21.24
C ILE A 150 -16.32 11.89 -20.33
N LEU A 151 -17.10 12.85 -20.80
CA LEU A 151 -18.14 13.50 -20.00
C LEU A 151 -19.37 12.61 -19.75
N LYS A 152 -19.47 11.46 -20.44
CA LYS A 152 -20.49 10.42 -20.16
C LYS A 152 -20.01 9.39 -19.13
N ALA A 153 -18.69 9.28 -18.89
CA ALA A 153 -18.14 8.31 -17.95
C ALA A 153 -18.49 8.66 -16.50
N HIS A 154 -19.02 7.70 -15.75
CA HIS A 154 -19.17 7.83 -14.31
C HIS A 154 -17.80 7.97 -13.62
N VAL A 155 -16.82 7.15 -14.02
CA VAL A 155 -15.46 7.16 -13.49
C VAL A 155 -14.48 7.58 -14.55
N PHE A 156 -13.67 8.57 -14.22
CA PHE A 156 -12.50 8.95 -14.99
C PHE A 156 -11.23 8.54 -14.24
N TYR A 157 -10.61 7.44 -14.69
CA TYR A 157 -9.37 6.95 -14.11
C TYR A 157 -8.16 7.45 -14.88
N ARG A 158 -7.23 8.07 -14.17
CA ARG A 158 -5.96 8.54 -14.70
C ARG A 158 -4.81 8.02 -13.83
N ALA A 159 -3.92 7.21 -14.40
CA ALA A 159 -2.79 6.65 -13.68
C ALA A 159 -1.69 7.68 -13.41
N ARG A 160 -1.45 8.57 -14.38
CA ARG A 160 -0.43 9.64 -14.31
C ARG A 160 -0.99 10.93 -14.87
N GLY A 161 -0.46 12.05 -14.40
CA GLY A 161 -0.59 13.29 -15.09
C GLY A 161 -1.55 14.32 -14.51
N HIS A 162 -1.75 15.33 -15.31
CA HIS A 162 -2.38 16.59 -14.98
C HIS A 162 -3.91 16.47 -14.91
N LYS A 163 -4.56 17.56 -14.53
CA LYS A 163 -6.01 17.65 -14.56
C LYS A 163 -6.54 17.28 -15.96
N PRO A 164 -7.78 16.79 -16.08
CA PRO A 164 -8.46 16.67 -17.36
C PRO A 164 -8.45 18.00 -18.11
N ASP A 165 -8.30 17.98 -19.42
CA ASP A 165 -8.33 19.19 -20.25
C ASP A 165 -9.70 19.88 -20.21
N THR A 166 -10.74 19.09 -19.92
CA THR A 166 -12.10 19.60 -19.71
C THR A 166 -12.52 19.44 -18.25
N LYS A 167 -13.38 20.35 -17.77
CA LYS A 167 -14.02 20.19 -16.47
C LYS A 167 -15.00 19.03 -16.51
N LEU A 168 -14.90 18.19 -15.48
CA LEU A 168 -15.82 17.08 -15.27
C LEU A 168 -17.17 17.58 -14.76
N ASN A 169 -18.19 16.76 -14.95
CA ASN A 169 -19.50 16.98 -14.33
C ASN A 169 -19.45 16.72 -12.81
N PRO A 170 -20.25 17.39 -12.01
CA PRO A 170 -20.24 17.23 -10.54
C PRO A 170 -20.46 15.79 -10.05
N TRP A 171 -21.17 14.96 -10.81
CA TRP A 171 -21.44 13.54 -10.49
C TRP A 171 -20.32 12.59 -10.90
N GLN A 172 -19.37 13.02 -11.74
CA GLN A 172 -18.26 12.19 -12.18
C GLN A 172 -17.23 11.98 -11.06
N ARG A 173 -16.60 10.80 -11.04
CA ARG A 173 -15.53 10.47 -10.10
C ARG A 173 -14.18 10.51 -10.80
N PHE A 174 -13.23 11.17 -10.19
CA PHE A 174 -11.88 11.32 -10.73
C PHE A 174 -10.83 10.68 -9.82
N SER A 175 -9.92 9.91 -10.43
CA SER A 175 -8.94 9.09 -9.71
C SER A 175 -7.63 9.83 -9.46
N ARG A 176 -7.63 11.01 -8.91
CA ARG A 176 -6.39 11.65 -8.45
C ARG A 176 -6.67 12.70 -7.38
N VAL A 177 -6.11 12.46 -6.22
CA VAL A 177 -6.06 13.49 -5.18
C VAL A 177 -5.08 14.56 -5.61
N LYS A 178 -5.52 15.80 -5.74
CA LYS A 178 -4.64 16.93 -6.07
C LYS A 178 -3.66 17.16 -4.92
N GLY A 179 -2.41 17.47 -5.27
CA GLY A 179 -1.35 17.60 -4.29
C GLY A 179 -0.69 16.29 -3.89
N SER A 180 -1.12 15.15 -4.47
CA SER A 180 -0.44 13.86 -4.26
C SER A 180 1.04 13.89 -4.66
N ASP A 181 1.43 14.77 -5.56
CA ASP A 181 2.83 15.00 -5.92
C ASP A 181 3.68 15.47 -4.73
N ASN A 182 3.07 16.10 -3.71
CA ASN A 182 3.77 16.54 -2.50
C ASN A 182 4.27 15.37 -1.65
N TRP A 183 3.49 14.31 -1.53
CA TRP A 183 3.97 13.12 -0.81
C TRP A 183 4.79 12.16 -1.68
N GLU A 184 4.71 12.27 -3.02
CA GLU A 184 5.56 11.51 -3.94
C GLU A 184 6.99 12.07 -3.98
N ALA A 185 7.16 13.39 -3.87
CA ALA A 185 8.47 14.01 -3.77
C ALA A 185 9.10 13.72 -2.39
N LYS A 186 10.33 13.17 -2.38
CA LYS A 186 10.99 12.74 -1.13
C LYS A 186 11.08 13.85 -0.07
N ASP A 187 11.45 15.07 -0.50
CA ASP A 187 11.49 16.22 0.41
C ASP A 187 10.10 16.68 0.87
N GLY A 188 9.12 16.68 -0.04
CA GLY A 188 7.74 16.98 0.29
C GLY A 188 7.16 16.01 1.31
N PHE A 189 7.45 14.72 1.17
CA PHE A 189 7.04 13.66 2.08
C PHE A 189 7.53 13.92 3.52
N PHE A 190 8.85 14.12 3.71
CA PHE A 190 9.41 14.34 5.04
C PHE A 190 9.05 15.71 5.60
N ASN A 191 9.01 16.76 4.79
CA ASN A 191 8.55 18.09 5.24
C ASN A 191 7.08 18.07 5.66
N GLY A 192 6.22 17.36 4.95
CA GLY A 192 4.81 17.20 5.33
C GLY A 192 4.64 16.57 6.71
N PHE A 193 5.38 15.52 7.00
CA PHE A 193 5.39 14.90 8.34
C PHE A 193 6.00 15.82 9.40
N LYS A 194 7.06 16.57 9.06
CA LYS A 194 7.66 17.55 9.97
C LYS A 194 6.66 18.64 10.36
N GLU A 195 5.91 19.16 9.40
CA GLU A 195 4.85 20.14 9.67
C GLU A 195 3.67 19.54 10.44
N TYR A 196 3.34 18.27 10.18
CA TYR A 196 2.32 17.54 10.94
C TYR A 196 2.75 17.37 12.40
N SER A 197 3.99 16.97 12.69
CA SER A 197 4.47 16.77 14.07
C SER A 197 4.53 18.07 14.88
N LYS A 198 4.76 19.22 14.24
CA LYS A 198 4.68 20.52 14.92
C LYS A 198 3.24 20.84 15.39
N LYS A 199 2.24 20.42 14.63
CA LYS A 199 0.81 20.63 14.96
C LYS A 199 0.27 19.55 15.91
N HIS A 200 0.90 18.40 15.93
CA HIS A 200 0.50 17.21 16.66
C HIS A 200 1.68 16.63 17.43
N PRO A 201 2.26 17.36 18.43
CA PRO A 201 3.42 16.90 19.19
C PRO A 201 3.14 15.66 20.03
N GLU A 202 1.87 15.33 20.27
CA GLU A 202 1.42 14.11 20.93
C GLU A 202 1.53 12.85 20.06
N HIS A 203 1.78 13.00 18.74
CA HIS A 203 1.93 11.88 17.81
C HIS A 203 3.41 11.55 17.62
N ASP A 204 3.87 10.43 18.17
CA ASP A 204 5.21 9.91 17.88
C ASP A 204 5.25 9.32 16.46
N LEU A 205 6.07 9.91 15.60
CA LEU A 205 6.29 9.43 14.22
C LEU A 205 7.43 8.41 14.16
N TYR A 206 7.41 7.44 15.07
CA TYR A 206 8.46 6.44 15.30
C TYR A 206 8.83 5.63 14.05
N PHE A 207 7.91 5.54 13.10
CA PHE A 207 8.10 4.83 11.84
C PHE A 207 8.89 5.64 10.79
N LEU A 208 9.24 6.90 11.05
CA LEU A 208 10.04 7.69 10.12
C LEU A 208 11.53 7.60 10.44
N PRO A 209 12.38 7.29 9.46
CA PRO A 209 13.81 7.43 9.63
C PRO A 209 14.20 8.92 9.77
N GLU A 210 15.21 9.21 10.59
CA GLU A 210 15.77 10.55 10.74
C GLU A 210 16.20 11.09 9.38
N THR A 211 15.63 12.22 8.95
CA THR A 211 15.81 12.76 7.59
C THR A 211 15.88 14.27 7.60
N TYR A 212 16.77 14.82 6.79
CA TYR A 212 16.95 16.26 6.57
C TYR A 212 16.81 16.60 5.09
N CYS A 213 15.99 17.61 4.78
CA CYS A 213 15.82 18.14 3.43
C CYS A 213 16.86 19.24 3.20
N LEU A 214 17.82 19.00 2.32
CA LEU A 214 18.99 19.85 2.17
C LEU A 214 18.74 21.15 1.36
N GLU A 215 17.50 21.41 0.94
CA GLU A 215 17.07 22.70 0.37
C GLU A 215 16.70 23.71 1.48
N ASP A 216 16.46 23.25 2.70
CA ASP A 216 16.08 24.06 3.85
C ASP A 216 17.33 24.38 4.68
N GLU A 217 17.68 25.66 4.80
CA GLU A 217 18.89 26.11 5.50
C GLU A 217 18.90 25.70 6.97
N GLN A 218 17.75 25.70 7.64
CA GLN A 218 17.66 25.27 9.02
C GLN A 218 17.97 23.76 9.15
N GLN A 219 17.47 22.94 8.23
CA GLN A 219 17.74 21.51 8.23
C GLN A 219 19.18 21.18 7.86
N GLN A 220 19.82 21.99 7.03
CA GLN A 220 21.26 21.89 6.78
C GLN A 220 22.07 22.13 8.08
N GLN A 221 21.70 23.17 8.84
CA GLN A 221 22.33 23.47 10.13
C GLN A 221 22.05 22.37 11.16
N ASP A 222 20.81 21.89 11.25
CA ASP A 222 20.41 20.80 12.14
C ASP A 222 21.21 19.53 11.83
N PHE A 223 21.38 19.19 10.56
CA PHE A 223 22.20 18.05 10.13
C PHE A 223 23.67 18.23 10.46
N THR A 224 24.24 19.41 10.21
CA THR A 224 25.64 19.71 10.55
C THR A 224 25.87 19.56 12.06
N LYS A 225 24.99 20.11 12.88
CA LYS A 225 25.01 19.96 14.33
C LYS A 225 24.89 18.49 14.76
N ARG A 226 24.00 17.69 14.08
CA ARG A 226 23.85 16.26 14.34
C ARG A 226 25.15 15.49 14.08
N LEU A 227 25.91 15.89 13.05
CA LEU A 227 27.21 15.28 12.75
C LEU A 227 28.25 15.61 13.79
N GLU A 228 28.30 16.85 14.28
CA GLU A 228 29.35 17.34 15.19
C GLU A 228 29.12 16.94 16.65
N GLU A 229 27.90 17.09 17.13
CA GLU A 229 27.54 16.95 18.54
C GLU A 229 26.81 15.63 18.84
N GLY A 230 26.09 15.07 17.88
CA GLY A 230 25.14 13.97 18.09
C GLY A 230 25.66 12.59 17.73
N GLY A 231 26.96 12.42 17.44
CA GLY A 231 27.53 11.13 17.02
C GLY A 231 27.13 10.70 15.60
N GLY A 232 26.54 11.60 14.81
CA GLY A 232 26.07 11.28 13.44
C GLY A 232 27.17 10.84 12.48
N LYS A 233 28.42 11.22 12.74
CA LYS A 233 29.60 10.76 11.95
C LYS A 233 29.88 9.27 12.10
N SER A 234 29.51 8.67 13.20
CA SER A 234 29.67 7.23 13.44
C SER A 234 28.53 6.38 12.86
N GLU A 235 27.53 7.00 12.23
CA GLU A 235 26.40 6.33 11.60
C GLU A 235 26.49 6.43 10.06
N PRO A 236 26.01 5.44 9.31
CA PRO A 236 25.88 5.55 7.85
C PRO A 236 24.64 6.36 7.47
N TRP A 237 24.71 6.99 6.30
CA TRP A 237 23.65 7.85 5.77
C TRP A 237 23.37 7.57 4.30
N LEU A 238 22.17 7.93 3.85
CA LEU A 238 21.75 7.88 2.47
C LEU A 238 21.56 9.29 1.94
N LEU A 239 22.36 9.71 0.97
CA LEU A 239 22.12 10.94 0.22
C LEU A 239 21.27 10.59 -1.02
N LYS A 240 20.05 11.16 -1.12
CA LYS A 240 19.07 10.82 -2.15
C LYS A 240 18.67 12.04 -2.95
N LYS A 241 18.77 11.97 -4.28
CA LYS A 241 18.15 12.96 -5.17
C LYS A 241 16.62 12.86 -5.09
N VAL A 242 15.95 14.00 -4.95
CA VAL A 242 14.48 14.05 -4.81
C VAL A 242 13.76 13.62 -6.09
N SER A 243 14.21 14.12 -7.24
CA SER A 243 13.54 13.97 -8.54
C SER A 243 13.86 12.66 -9.28
N VAL A 244 14.61 11.74 -8.66
CA VAL A 244 15.07 10.51 -9.32
C VAL A 244 14.47 9.29 -8.64
N ASN A 245 13.97 8.35 -9.45
CA ASN A 245 13.31 7.13 -9.00
C ASN A 245 14.16 5.87 -9.27
N ASN A 246 13.66 4.69 -8.88
CA ASN A 246 14.26 3.37 -9.10
C ASN A 246 15.65 3.20 -8.47
N GLY A 247 15.91 3.86 -7.32
CA GLY A 247 17.20 3.78 -6.64
C GLY A 247 18.33 4.58 -7.30
N GLN A 248 18.10 5.17 -8.47
CA GLN A 248 19.07 6.04 -9.11
C GLN A 248 19.23 7.32 -8.29
N GLY A 249 20.48 7.85 -8.22
CA GLY A 249 20.77 9.05 -7.44
C GLY A 249 20.71 8.85 -5.92
N ILE A 250 20.83 7.61 -5.44
CA ILE A 250 21.05 7.25 -4.04
C ILE A 250 22.56 6.95 -3.87
N GLU A 251 23.18 7.62 -2.94
CA GLU A 251 24.55 7.37 -2.48
C GLU A 251 24.49 6.84 -1.04
N VAL A 252 25.10 5.69 -0.80
CA VAL A 252 25.27 5.14 0.55
C VAL A 252 26.60 5.64 1.11
N ILE A 253 26.54 6.38 2.19
CA ILE A 253 27.71 7.02 2.82
C ILE A 253 27.99 6.29 4.13
N GLY A 254 29.11 5.58 4.18
CA GLY A 254 29.55 4.89 5.39
C GLY A 254 29.97 5.83 6.51
N PRO A 255 30.06 5.31 7.75
CA PRO A 255 30.53 6.07 8.91
C PRO A 255 31.92 6.67 8.71
N HIS A 256 32.15 7.83 9.31
CA HIS A 256 33.42 8.58 9.25
C HIS A 256 33.91 8.92 7.84
N SER A 257 33.03 8.81 6.82
CA SER A 257 33.39 9.12 5.45
C SER A 257 33.54 10.62 5.24
N LYS A 258 34.58 11.01 4.50
CA LYS A 258 34.75 12.40 4.03
C LYS A 258 33.60 12.87 3.14
N ALA A 259 32.90 11.94 2.47
CA ALA A 259 31.72 12.24 1.67
C ALA A 259 30.60 12.81 2.54
N LEU A 260 30.50 12.39 3.80
CA LEU A 260 29.51 12.89 4.77
C LEU A 260 29.77 14.36 5.11
N ASP A 261 31.03 14.72 5.39
CA ASP A 261 31.41 16.11 5.70
C ASP A 261 31.15 17.08 4.54
N THR A 262 31.12 16.58 3.30
CA THR A 262 30.90 17.39 2.10
C THR A 262 29.49 17.27 1.52
N ALA A 263 28.61 16.43 2.08
CA ALA A 263 27.30 16.13 1.53
C ALA A 263 26.44 17.39 1.32
N VAL A 264 26.37 18.27 2.32
CA VAL A 264 25.65 19.56 2.22
C VAL A 264 26.24 20.45 1.14
N ALA A 265 27.56 20.61 1.13
CA ALA A 265 28.23 21.46 0.13
C ALA A 265 28.06 20.90 -1.30
N ARG A 266 28.03 19.57 -1.45
CA ARG A 266 27.78 18.92 -2.76
C ARG A 266 26.36 19.14 -3.23
N SER A 267 25.36 19.02 -2.33
CA SER A 267 23.95 19.25 -2.68
C SER A 267 23.69 20.69 -3.14
N ILE A 268 24.29 21.69 -2.48
CA ILE A 268 24.19 23.10 -2.83
C ILE A 268 24.85 23.39 -4.18
N LYS A 269 25.97 22.73 -4.51
CA LYS A 269 26.67 22.91 -5.78
C LYS A 269 25.94 22.29 -6.99
N ASP A 270 25.17 21.25 -6.79
CA ASP A 270 24.39 20.58 -7.85
C ASP A 270 23.10 21.36 -8.16
N LYS A 271 23.28 22.52 -8.77
CA LYS A 271 22.16 23.42 -9.11
C LYS A 271 21.11 22.73 -9.97
N GLY A 272 19.86 22.83 -9.54
CA GLY A 272 18.71 22.24 -10.21
C GLY A 272 18.30 20.85 -9.73
N ASN A 273 19.07 20.26 -8.81
CA ASN A 273 18.68 19.04 -8.10
C ASN A 273 18.46 19.34 -6.62
N ARG A 274 17.41 18.74 -6.05
CA ARG A 274 17.12 18.76 -4.61
C ARG A 274 17.55 17.45 -3.98
N TYR A 275 17.93 17.49 -2.70
CA TYR A 275 18.44 16.36 -1.98
C TYR A 275 17.82 16.23 -0.60
N ILE A 276 17.66 14.98 -0.16
CA ILE A 276 17.49 14.65 1.26
C ILE A 276 18.69 13.84 1.72
N ILE A 277 19.05 13.97 3.01
CA ILE A 277 19.96 13.07 3.66
C ILE A 277 19.21 12.34 4.79
N GLN A 278 19.32 11.02 4.80
CA GLN A 278 18.53 10.14 5.64
C GLN A 278 19.42 9.17 6.39
N ASN A 279 19.16 8.99 7.68
CA ASN A 279 19.86 7.99 8.46
C ASN A 279 19.60 6.59 7.89
N TYR A 280 20.68 5.81 7.74
CA TYR A 280 20.58 4.43 7.27
C TYR A 280 19.93 3.56 8.34
N ILE A 281 19.00 2.71 7.94
CA ILE A 281 18.40 1.72 8.83
C ILE A 281 19.40 0.57 8.99
N CYS A 282 20.02 0.49 10.13
CA CYS A 282 20.89 -0.61 10.48
C CYS A 282 20.10 -1.77 11.08
N ASP A 283 20.68 -2.96 11.11
CA ASP A 283 20.03 -4.16 11.67
C ASP A 283 18.71 -4.52 10.95
N GLU A 284 18.65 -4.29 9.62
CA GLU A 284 17.46 -4.67 8.84
C GLU A 284 17.25 -6.18 8.87
N LEU A 285 15.98 -6.58 8.95
CA LEU A 285 15.61 -7.98 8.77
C LEU A 285 15.94 -8.41 7.33
N THR A 286 16.75 -9.46 7.17
CA THR A 286 17.08 -10.01 5.87
C THR A 286 16.14 -11.14 5.46
N TRP A 287 16.04 -11.41 4.17
CA TRP A 287 15.32 -12.56 3.64
C TRP A 287 16.02 -13.88 4.02
N PHE A 288 15.36 -15.02 3.80
CA PHE A 288 15.89 -16.35 4.16
C PHE A 288 17.27 -16.66 3.60
N ASN A 289 17.64 -16.08 2.46
CA ASN A 289 18.94 -16.22 1.82
C ASN A 289 19.96 -15.14 2.22
N GLY A 290 19.63 -14.32 3.22
CA GLY A 290 20.49 -13.22 3.68
C GLY A 290 20.42 -11.95 2.81
N ASN A 291 19.55 -11.91 1.82
CA ASN A 291 19.37 -10.72 0.99
C ASN A 291 18.52 -9.66 1.70
N LYS A 292 18.83 -8.40 1.43
CA LYS A 292 17.98 -7.29 1.84
C LYS A 292 16.63 -7.37 1.13
N PHE A 293 15.57 -6.89 1.79
CA PHE A 293 14.26 -6.77 1.16
C PHE A 293 13.55 -5.51 1.62
N ASP A 294 12.59 -5.07 0.83
CA ASP A 294 11.65 -4.02 1.18
C ASP A 294 10.20 -4.42 0.84
N LEU A 295 9.26 -3.65 1.36
CA LEU A 295 7.83 -3.91 1.25
C LEU A 295 7.20 -2.84 0.37
N ARG A 296 6.50 -3.24 -0.69
CA ARG A 296 5.58 -2.41 -1.44
C ARG A 296 4.16 -2.69 -0.96
N MET A 297 3.59 -1.78 -0.17
CA MET A 297 2.20 -1.84 0.28
C MET A 297 1.34 -0.86 -0.51
N TYR A 298 0.02 -1.03 -0.44
CA TYR A 298 -0.92 -0.20 -1.20
C TYR A 298 -1.96 0.46 -0.31
N TRP A 299 -2.45 1.58 -0.76
CA TRP A 299 -3.51 2.30 -0.09
C TRP A 299 -4.38 3.06 -1.08
N VAL A 300 -5.62 3.29 -0.68
CA VAL A 300 -6.64 3.93 -1.51
C VAL A 300 -7.26 5.06 -0.72
N VAL A 301 -7.26 6.26 -1.28
CA VAL A 301 -8.21 7.28 -0.87
C VAL A 301 -9.52 6.95 -1.58
N ALA A 302 -10.46 6.34 -0.88
CA ALA A 302 -11.74 5.92 -1.45
C ALA A 302 -12.70 7.10 -1.62
N SER A 303 -12.57 8.11 -0.75
CA SER A 303 -13.30 9.39 -0.81
C SER A 303 -12.48 10.47 -0.11
N VAL A 304 -12.57 11.70 -0.59
CA VAL A 304 -12.00 12.89 0.09
C VAL A 304 -13.04 13.65 0.91
N ASP A 305 -14.34 13.45 0.61
CA ASP A 305 -15.46 14.03 1.34
C ASP A 305 -16.68 13.09 1.34
N PRO A 306 -16.99 12.46 2.47
CA PRO A 306 -16.17 12.40 3.69
C PRO A 306 -14.87 11.62 3.43
N PRO A 307 -13.79 11.93 4.15
CA PRO A 307 -12.52 11.24 3.92
C PRO A 307 -12.59 9.78 4.39
N ILE A 308 -12.21 8.87 3.49
CA ILE A 308 -12.10 7.43 3.75
C ILE A 308 -10.83 6.93 3.08
N VAL A 309 -9.92 6.35 3.88
CA VAL A 309 -8.66 5.80 3.39
C VAL A 309 -8.53 4.33 3.78
N LEU A 310 -8.09 3.55 2.84
CA LEU A 310 -8.00 2.10 2.93
C LEU A 310 -6.55 1.64 2.75
N TYR A 311 -6.15 0.63 3.50
CA TYR A 311 -4.88 -0.08 3.39
C TYR A 311 -5.10 -1.47 2.78
N HIS A 312 -4.13 -1.94 2.02
CA HIS A 312 -4.06 -3.32 1.53
C HIS A 312 -2.61 -3.80 1.53
N ASP A 313 -2.41 -5.07 1.89
CA ASP A 313 -1.11 -5.73 1.75
C ASP A 313 -0.70 -5.78 0.28
N GLY A 314 0.59 -5.66 0.05
CA GLY A 314 1.15 -5.71 -1.28
C GLY A 314 2.09 -6.89 -1.47
N TYR A 315 3.36 -6.61 -1.77
CA TYR A 315 4.36 -7.63 -2.02
C TYR A 315 5.75 -7.21 -1.50
N VAL A 316 6.66 -8.15 -1.47
CA VAL A 316 8.03 -7.96 -1.02
C VAL A 316 8.96 -7.96 -2.22
N ARG A 317 9.90 -7.03 -2.27
CA ARG A 317 10.98 -6.97 -3.24
C ARG A 317 12.25 -7.45 -2.57
N VAL A 318 12.77 -8.59 -3.00
CA VAL A 318 14.02 -9.16 -2.45
C VAL A 318 15.19 -8.72 -3.32
N GLY A 319 16.27 -8.25 -2.71
CA GLY A 319 17.50 -7.82 -3.38
C GLY A 319 18.22 -8.97 -4.07
N GLY A 320 19.06 -8.63 -5.05
CA GLY A 320 19.76 -9.61 -5.92
C GLY A 320 21.03 -10.22 -5.35
N SER A 321 21.53 -9.70 -4.23
CA SER A 321 22.78 -10.15 -3.60
C SER A 321 22.63 -10.21 -2.09
N ALA A 322 23.51 -11.01 -1.47
CA ALA A 322 23.57 -11.07 -0.01
C ALA A 322 23.89 -9.67 0.55
N TYR A 323 23.14 -9.28 1.57
CA TYR A 323 23.33 -8.03 2.25
C TYR A 323 24.61 -8.05 3.09
N ASN A 324 25.41 -7.01 2.95
CA ASN A 324 26.58 -6.80 3.79
C ASN A 324 26.49 -5.39 4.40
N GLU A 325 26.15 -5.32 5.67
CA GLU A 325 25.93 -4.06 6.39
C GLU A 325 27.19 -3.22 6.58
N THR A 326 28.37 -3.78 6.36
CA THR A 326 29.67 -3.12 6.55
C THR A 326 30.32 -2.65 5.25
N ASP A 327 29.90 -3.16 4.08
CA ASP A 327 30.44 -2.77 2.77
C ASP A 327 29.60 -1.67 2.12
N PHE A 328 29.85 -0.45 2.47
CA PHE A 328 29.18 0.73 1.91
C PHE A 328 29.72 1.14 0.52
N SER A 329 30.75 0.47 0.00
CA SER A 329 31.32 0.77 -1.31
C SER A 329 30.43 0.26 -2.47
N ASN A 330 29.66 -0.81 -2.23
CA ASN A 330 28.77 -1.42 -3.20
C ASN A 330 27.30 -1.05 -2.93
N THR A 331 26.86 0.07 -3.49
CA THR A 331 25.48 0.55 -3.36
C THR A 331 24.42 -0.50 -3.75
N ALA A 332 24.73 -1.41 -4.69
CA ALA A 332 23.79 -2.46 -5.12
C ALA A 332 23.42 -3.44 -4.00
N ASN A 333 24.30 -3.65 -3.01
CA ASN A 333 24.02 -4.53 -1.87
C ASN A 333 23.02 -3.91 -0.90
N HIS A 334 22.81 -2.59 -0.98
CA HIS A 334 21.96 -1.82 -0.08
C HIS A 334 20.60 -1.44 -0.69
N LEU A 335 20.42 -1.66 -2.00
CA LEU A 335 19.20 -1.26 -2.72
C LEU A 335 18.45 -2.48 -3.25
N THR A 336 17.13 -2.46 -3.09
CA THR A 336 16.20 -3.52 -3.51
C THR A 336 15.44 -3.16 -4.79
N ASN A 337 15.70 -1.96 -5.35
CA ASN A 337 15.02 -1.48 -6.54
C ASN A 337 15.32 -2.34 -7.76
N HIS A 338 14.37 -2.43 -8.68
CA HIS A 338 14.45 -3.25 -9.89
C HIS A 338 15.74 -3.05 -10.73
N ALA A 339 16.28 -1.82 -10.76
CA ALA A 339 17.51 -1.51 -11.49
C ALA A 339 18.77 -2.22 -10.93
N PHE A 340 18.73 -2.69 -9.69
CA PHE A 340 19.83 -3.39 -9.01
C PHE A 340 19.59 -4.89 -8.82
N ARG A 341 18.53 -5.42 -9.45
CA ARG A 341 18.16 -6.83 -9.35
C ARG A 341 18.76 -7.64 -10.50
N THR A 342 19.15 -8.85 -10.17
CA THR A 342 19.47 -9.88 -11.17
C THR A 342 18.20 -10.58 -11.66
N SER A 343 18.27 -11.30 -12.78
CA SER A 343 17.13 -12.06 -13.32
C SER A 343 16.61 -13.17 -12.38
N GLU A 344 17.35 -13.52 -11.35
CA GLU A 344 17.00 -14.56 -10.37
C GLU A 344 16.20 -14.03 -9.16
N THR A 345 16.05 -12.71 -9.04
CA THR A 345 15.28 -12.11 -7.93
C THR A 345 13.80 -12.18 -8.22
N THR A 346 13.08 -12.84 -7.34
CA THR A 346 11.61 -12.91 -7.38
C THR A 346 11.03 -11.96 -6.35
N ASP A 347 10.00 -11.20 -6.75
CA ASP A 347 9.10 -10.60 -5.77
C ASP A 347 8.33 -11.74 -5.11
N VAL A 348 8.01 -11.59 -3.83
CA VAL A 348 7.31 -12.61 -3.05
C VAL A 348 6.04 -12.05 -2.42
N THR A 349 5.14 -12.94 -2.05
CA THR A 349 3.82 -12.58 -1.54
C THR A 349 3.87 -12.03 -0.11
N ALA A 350 2.78 -11.39 0.32
CA ALA A 350 2.61 -10.99 1.71
C ALA A 350 2.57 -12.22 2.66
N ASP A 351 2.04 -13.36 2.22
CA ASP A 351 2.03 -14.59 3.02
C ASP A 351 3.43 -15.11 3.29
N ASP A 352 4.34 -15.02 2.30
CA ASP A 352 5.75 -15.36 2.48
C ASP A 352 6.43 -14.43 3.48
N LEU A 353 6.11 -13.14 3.44
CA LEU A 353 6.57 -12.16 4.44
C LEU A 353 6.09 -12.55 5.84
N TYR A 354 4.81 -12.88 5.99
CA TYR A 354 4.27 -13.24 7.29
C TYR A 354 4.88 -14.53 7.85
N ARG A 355 5.20 -15.48 6.98
CA ARG A 355 5.99 -16.65 7.37
C ARG A 355 7.38 -16.24 7.84
N ARG A 356 8.10 -15.39 7.10
CA ARG A 356 9.43 -14.88 7.48
C ARG A 356 9.41 -14.15 8.83
N ILE A 357 8.40 -13.34 9.08
CA ILE A 357 8.22 -12.61 10.34
C ILE A 357 7.99 -13.58 11.51
N ARG A 358 7.12 -14.59 11.32
CA ARG A 358 6.87 -15.59 12.37
C ARG A 358 8.11 -16.42 12.69
N ASP A 359 8.87 -16.84 11.67
CA ASP A 359 10.11 -17.59 11.85
C ASP A 359 11.14 -16.76 12.61
N HIS A 360 11.32 -15.49 12.22
CA HIS A 360 12.21 -14.58 12.93
C HIS A 360 11.79 -14.36 14.37
N TYR A 361 10.51 -14.12 14.61
CA TYR A 361 9.96 -13.97 15.96
C TYR A 361 10.19 -15.21 16.83
N SER A 362 9.97 -16.40 16.26
CA SER A 362 10.19 -17.66 16.97
C SER A 362 11.66 -17.88 17.35
N GLN A 363 12.58 -17.52 16.46
CA GLN A 363 14.02 -17.58 16.70
C GLN A 363 14.52 -16.55 17.73
N ASN A 364 13.79 -15.48 17.93
CA ASN A 364 14.12 -14.37 18.84
C ASN A 364 13.06 -14.18 19.95
N TYR A 365 12.36 -15.25 20.30
CA TYR A 365 11.20 -15.18 21.19
C TYR A 365 11.51 -14.51 22.53
N ASP A 366 12.59 -14.89 23.20
CA ASP A 366 12.96 -14.36 24.52
C ASP A 366 13.15 -12.84 24.52
N ARG A 367 13.64 -12.30 23.40
CA ARG A 367 13.88 -10.87 23.24
C ARG A 367 12.61 -10.11 22.82
N LEU A 368 11.82 -10.68 21.92
CA LEU A 368 10.70 -9.98 21.31
C LEU A 368 9.38 -10.14 22.04
N SER A 369 9.17 -11.28 22.76
CA SER A 369 7.88 -11.61 23.39
C SER A 369 7.48 -10.66 24.52
N SER A 370 8.44 -9.94 25.12
CA SER A 370 8.13 -8.91 26.14
C SER A 370 7.38 -7.71 25.57
N ARG A 371 7.52 -7.44 24.26
CA ARG A 371 6.91 -6.28 23.58
C ARG A 371 5.86 -6.67 22.54
N ILE A 372 5.97 -7.86 21.96
CA ILE A 372 5.21 -8.27 20.79
C ILE A 372 4.45 -9.55 21.13
N THR A 373 3.13 -9.50 21.03
CA THR A 373 2.26 -10.67 21.23
C THR A 373 1.99 -11.39 19.91
N ASP A 374 1.64 -10.65 18.85
CA ASP A 374 1.46 -11.16 17.49
C ASP A 374 2.41 -10.41 16.57
N PRO A 375 3.46 -11.04 16.04
CA PRO A 375 4.47 -10.36 15.24
C PRO A 375 3.96 -9.87 13.89
N VAL A 376 3.00 -10.56 13.28
CA VAL A 376 2.41 -10.15 12.00
C VAL A 376 1.52 -8.93 12.21
N GLN A 377 0.64 -8.99 13.21
CA GLN A 377 -0.23 -7.86 13.54
C GLN A 377 0.60 -6.64 14.00
N HIS A 378 1.69 -6.86 14.73
CA HIS A 378 2.62 -5.81 15.13
C HIS A 378 3.18 -5.04 13.93
N VAL A 379 3.67 -5.75 12.91
CA VAL A 379 4.20 -5.12 11.69
C VAL A 379 3.08 -4.44 10.88
N ARG A 380 1.94 -5.11 10.67
CA ARG A 380 0.81 -4.56 9.93
C ARG A 380 0.23 -3.31 10.59
N SER A 381 0.12 -3.31 11.92
CA SER A 381 -0.42 -2.15 12.67
C SER A 381 0.46 -0.90 12.53
N GLN A 382 1.78 -1.06 12.51
CA GLN A 382 2.70 0.05 12.26
C GLN A 382 2.53 0.63 10.84
N MET A 383 2.41 -0.23 9.81
CA MET A 383 2.17 0.21 8.42
C MET A 383 0.81 0.90 8.27
N LYS A 384 -0.25 0.38 8.89
CA LYS A 384 -1.59 0.99 8.90
C LYS A 384 -1.57 2.38 9.56
N GLU A 385 -0.91 2.51 10.71
CA GLU A 385 -0.77 3.80 11.39
C GLU A 385 0.02 4.81 10.54
N ALA A 386 1.13 4.38 9.94
CA ALA A 386 1.95 5.22 9.07
C ALA A 386 1.15 5.78 7.89
N ILE A 387 0.33 4.95 7.23
CA ILE A 387 -0.51 5.36 6.10
C ILE A 387 -1.67 6.27 6.56
N GLY A 388 -2.33 5.97 7.67
CA GLY A 388 -3.35 6.84 8.25
C GLY A 388 -2.78 8.21 8.61
N THR A 389 -1.56 8.25 9.14
CA THR A 389 -0.86 9.49 9.48
C THR A 389 -0.39 10.24 8.23
N LEU A 390 0.07 9.53 7.18
CA LEU A 390 0.37 10.15 5.89
C LEU A 390 -0.84 10.93 5.36
N TYR A 391 -2.01 10.29 5.32
CA TYR A 391 -3.21 10.99 4.86
C TYR A 391 -3.55 12.18 5.75
N ALA A 392 -3.49 12.03 7.08
CA ALA A 392 -3.74 13.12 8.02
C ALA A 392 -2.79 14.31 7.82
N ALA A 393 -1.52 14.06 7.50
CA ALA A 393 -0.52 15.10 7.25
C ALA A 393 -0.78 15.90 5.98
N PHE A 394 -1.39 15.30 4.96
CA PHE A 394 -1.55 15.92 3.64
C PHE A 394 -2.99 16.27 3.24
N LYS A 395 -4.01 15.83 3.97
CA LYS A 395 -5.42 16.06 3.60
C LYS A 395 -5.81 17.53 3.46
N ASP A 396 -5.15 18.41 4.20
CA ASP A 396 -5.47 19.85 4.22
C ASP A 396 -4.66 20.65 3.17
N VAL A 397 -3.70 20.02 2.49
CA VAL A 397 -2.93 20.66 1.41
C VAL A 397 -3.86 21.05 0.25
N PHE A 398 -4.92 20.27 0.04
CA PHE A 398 -5.93 20.58 -0.96
C PHE A 398 -7.33 20.24 -0.43
N PRO A 399 -8.02 21.21 0.18
CA PRO A 399 -9.32 20.96 0.80
C PRO A 399 -10.41 20.62 -0.22
N PRO A 400 -11.42 19.82 0.15
CA PRO A 400 -12.46 19.32 -0.76
C PRO A 400 -13.14 20.41 -1.63
N LYS A 401 -13.44 21.58 -1.07
CA LYS A 401 -14.08 22.70 -1.77
C LYS A 401 -13.32 23.19 -3.02
N ASP A 402 -12.00 22.98 -3.04
CA ASP A 402 -11.16 23.44 -4.16
C ASP A 402 -11.17 22.45 -5.34
N TYR A 403 -11.62 21.21 -5.13
CA TYR A 403 -11.73 20.20 -6.18
C TYR A 403 -12.77 20.58 -7.23
N ILE A 404 -13.94 21.12 -6.82
CA ILE A 404 -14.98 21.59 -7.76
C ILE A 404 -14.41 22.67 -8.67
N LYS A 405 -13.69 23.65 -8.11
CA LYS A 405 -13.08 24.71 -8.91
C LYS A 405 -12.05 24.18 -9.90
N TYR A 406 -11.28 23.16 -9.48
CA TYR A 406 -10.15 22.67 -10.24
C TYR A 406 -10.52 21.59 -11.25
N TYR A 407 -11.32 20.59 -10.84
CA TYR A 407 -11.70 19.43 -11.66
C TYR A 407 -13.14 19.49 -12.19
N GLY A 408 -14.03 20.28 -11.59
CA GLY A 408 -15.46 20.27 -11.84
C GLY A 408 -16.24 19.34 -10.91
N THR A 409 -15.57 18.48 -10.17
CA THR A 409 -16.15 17.52 -9.21
C THR A 409 -15.33 17.44 -7.93
N GLU A 410 -15.96 17.14 -6.82
CA GLU A 410 -15.34 16.79 -5.53
C GLU A 410 -15.35 15.28 -5.27
N ASN A 411 -15.90 14.49 -6.20
CA ASN A 411 -15.92 13.03 -6.10
C ASN A 411 -14.56 12.46 -6.48
N ILE A 412 -13.60 12.55 -5.57
CA ILE A 412 -12.22 12.17 -5.79
C ILE A 412 -11.91 10.87 -5.07
N PHE A 413 -11.20 9.99 -5.73
CA PHE A 413 -10.57 8.80 -5.16
C PHE A 413 -9.13 8.71 -5.68
N GLY A 414 -8.32 7.78 -5.19
CA GLY A 414 -6.97 7.60 -5.70
C GLY A 414 -6.34 6.33 -5.17
N PHE A 415 -5.45 5.73 -5.98
CA PHE A 415 -4.73 4.51 -5.68
C PHE A 415 -3.24 4.78 -5.63
N TYR A 416 -2.58 4.37 -4.54
CA TYR A 416 -1.23 4.77 -4.17
C TYR A 416 -0.41 3.61 -3.64
N GLY A 417 0.93 3.78 -3.62
CA GLY A 417 1.86 2.83 -3.04
C GLY A 417 2.67 3.44 -1.89
N CYS A 418 3.18 2.58 -1.03
CA CYS A 418 4.10 2.92 0.05
C CYS A 418 5.23 1.90 0.13
N ASP A 419 6.43 2.37 0.46
CA ASP A 419 7.60 1.52 0.63
C ASP A 419 8.09 1.55 2.08
N PHE A 420 8.30 0.33 2.62
CA PHE A 420 8.75 0.13 3.99
C PHE A 420 9.92 -0.84 4.05
N VAL A 421 10.72 -0.73 5.11
CA VAL A 421 11.64 -1.78 5.55
C VAL A 421 11.33 -2.16 6.99
N ILE A 422 11.77 -3.34 7.41
CA ILE A 422 11.58 -3.88 8.75
C ILE A 422 12.96 -4.14 9.33
N ASP A 423 13.19 -3.78 10.60
CA ASP A 423 14.39 -4.14 11.33
C ASP A 423 14.23 -5.48 12.10
N ASN A 424 15.32 -5.97 12.67
CA ASN A 424 15.33 -7.22 13.44
C ASN A 424 14.53 -7.16 14.76
N ASP A 425 14.14 -5.96 15.19
CA ASP A 425 13.22 -5.75 16.30
C ASP A 425 11.73 -5.69 15.86
N LEU A 426 11.48 -5.95 14.57
CA LEU A 426 10.19 -5.87 13.90
C LEU A 426 9.57 -4.47 13.91
N ASN A 427 10.38 -3.42 14.02
CA ASN A 427 9.90 -2.07 13.78
C ASN A 427 9.86 -1.80 12.29
N VAL A 428 8.84 -1.06 11.88
CA VAL A 428 8.63 -0.67 10.48
C VAL A 428 9.17 0.74 10.26
N HIS A 429 9.89 0.92 9.15
CA HIS A 429 10.41 2.22 8.73
C HIS A 429 9.80 2.62 7.40
N PHE A 430 9.12 3.76 7.36
CA PHE A 430 8.41 4.29 6.20
C PHE A 430 9.36 5.12 5.34
N LEU A 431 9.68 4.65 4.14
CA LEU A 431 10.72 5.22 3.29
C LEU A 431 10.20 6.25 2.30
N GLU A 432 9.09 5.94 1.63
CA GLU A 432 8.49 6.81 0.60
C GLU A 432 7.04 6.43 0.31
N ALA A 433 6.27 7.39 -0.22
CA ALA A 433 4.95 7.17 -0.76
C ALA A 433 4.95 7.49 -2.26
N GLN A 434 4.17 6.74 -3.04
CA GLN A 434 4.12 6.86 -4.50
C GLN A 434 2.71 7.19 -4.97
N ALA A 435 2.59 8.29 -5.71
CA ALA A 435 1.32 8.72 -6.28
C ALA A 435 0.93 7.96 -7.56
N SER A 436 1.89 7.25 -8.16
CA SER A 436 1.67 6.47 -9.38
C SER A 436 2.49 5.18 -9.33
N PRO A 437 2.14 4.22 -8.45
CA PRO A 437 2.89 2.98 -8.31
C PRO A 437 2.88 2.20 -9.64
N GLY A 438 4.02 1.65 -10.02
CA GLY A 438 4.17 0.88 -11.25
C GLY A 438 3.46 -0.47 -11.16
N PHE A 439 2.78 -0.88 -12.24
CA PHE A 439 2.01 -2.12 -12.36
C PHE A 439 2.52 -2.96 -13.53
N GLY A 440 3.78 -3.38 -13.47
CA GLY A 440 4.31 -4.32 -14.45
C GLY A 440 3.74 -5.72 -14.22
N GLU A 441 2.99 -6.25 -15.18
CA GLU A 441 2.45 -7.63 -15.16
C GLU A 441 3.50 -8.67 -15.64
N SER A 442 4.78 -8.41 -15.39
CA SER A 442 5.87 -9.24 -15.93
C SER A 442 5.96 -10.64 -15.31
N TYR A 443 5.17 -10.93 -14.26
CA TYR A 443 5.20 -12.20 -13.53
C TYR A 443 3.78 -12.64 -13.20
N ASP A 444 3.48 -13.93 -13.31
CA ASP A 444 2.14 -14.50 -13.11
C ASP A 444 1.55 -14.18 -11.74
N TYR A 445 2.33 -14.23 -10.66
CA TYR A 445 1.85 -13.90 -9.31
C TYR A 445 1.48 -12.41 -9.18
N ARG A 446 2.11 -11.50 -9.94
CA ARG A 446 1.72 -10.08 -9.96
C ARG A 446 0.36 -9.87 -10.60
N VAL A 447 0.02 -10.68 -11.59
CA VAL A 447 -1.31 -10.63 -12.22
C VAL A 447 -2.39 -10.92 -11.19
N GLU A 448 -2.19 -11.95 -10.36
CA GLU A 448 -3.13 -12.29 -9.27
C GLU A 448 -3.19 -11.22 -8.19
N LEU A 449 -2.03 -10.79 -7.68
CA LEU A 449 -1.94 -9.71 -6.70
C LEU A 449 -2.62 -8.44 -7.21
N PHE A 450 -2.34 -8.03 -8.42
CA PHE A 450 -2.94 -6.81 -8.98
C PHE A 450 -4.43 -6.97 -9.25
N ARG A 451 -4.88 -8.17 -9.58
CA ARG A 451 -6.31 -8.48 -9.65
C ARG A 451 -6.97 -8.25 -8.29
N ASP A 452 -6.40 -8.77 -7.21
CA ASP A 452 -6.95 -8.65 -5.87
C ASP A 452 -6.92 -7.21 -5.34
N LEU A 453 -5.89 -6.44 -5.70
CA LEU A 453 -5.79 -5.01 -5.40
C LEU A 453 -6.81 -4.15 -6.16
N TYR A 454 -7.03 -4.42 -7.45
CA TYR A 454 -7.87 -3.55 -8.28
C TYR A 454 -9.33 -3.97 -8.38
N ARG A 455 -9.60 -5.26 -8.27
CA ARG A 455 -10.95 -5.80 -8.43
C ARG A 455 -11.98 -5.20 -7.44
N PRO A 456 -11.63 -4.91 -6.17
CA PRO A 456 -12.57 -4.27 -5.26
C PRO A 456 -12.87 -2.80 -5.59
N ILE A 457 -11.96 -2.09 -6.29
CA ILE A 457 -12.05 -0.63 -6.48
C ILE A 457 -13.35 -0.20 -7.18
N PRO A 458 -13.81 -0.81 -8.30
CA PRO A 458 -15.08 -0.46 -8.91
C PRO A 458 -16.27 -0.58 -7.96
N GLY A 459 -16.31 -1.65 -7.16
CA GLY A 459 -17.35 -1.86 -6.15
C GLY A 459 -17.31 -0.82 -5.03
N ILE A 460 -16.13 -0.51 -4.48
CA ILE A 460 -15.96 0.52 -3.46
C ILE A 460 -16.42 1.88 -3.97
N VAL A 461 -15.98 2.26 -5.16
CA VAL A 461 -16.34 3.54 -5.80
C VAL A 461 -17.84 3.63 -6.06
N GLU A 462 -18.46 2.54 -6.56
CA GLU A 462 -19.89 2.47 -6.82
C GLU A 462 -20.69 2.52 -5.52
N GLU A 463 -20.32 1.74 -4.49
CA GLU A 463 -21.01 1.71 -3.19
C GLU A 463 -21.07 3.09 -2.54
N ILE A 464 -19.93 3.81 -2.52
CA ILE A 464 -19.88 5.17 -1.99
C ILE A 464 -20.81 6.08 -2.80
N ALA A 465 -20.80 5.97 -4.14
CA ALA A 465 -21.63 6.79 -5.00
C ALA A 465 -23.14 6.54 -4.74
N LEU A 466 -23.53 5.28 -4.64
CA LEU A 466 -24.94 4.92 -4.38
C LEU A 466 -25.42 5.42 -3.04
N LYS A 467 -24.65 5.24 -1.97
CA LYS A 467 -24.96 5.75 -0.64
C LYS A 467 -25.11 7.28 -0.61
N GLN A 468 -24.23 7.99 -1.31
CA GLN A 468 -24.33 9.45 -1.44
C GLN A 468 -25.54 9.89 -2.29
N GLN A 469 -25.91 9.08 -3.28
CA GLN A 469 -27.06 9.35 -4.16
C GLN A 469 -28.39 9.15 -3.46
N GLU A 470 -28.49 8.14 -2.57
CA GLU A 470 -29.71 7.91 -1.77
C GLU A 470 -29.97 9.07 -0.81
N ASN A 471 -28.93 9.61 -0.22
CA ASN A 471 -29.02 10.76 0.69
C ASN A 471 -27.69 11.52 0.71
N ALA A 472 -27.72 12.80 0.40
CA ALA A 472 -26.53 13.66 0.44
C ALA A 472 -25.81 13.67 1.82
N ASN A 473 -26.54 13.41 2.90
CA ASN A 473 -26.03 13.26 4.25
C ASN A 473 -26.00 11.78 4.70
N ALA A 474 -25.86 10.84 3.75
CA ALA A 474 -25.84 9.43 4.08
C ALA A 474 -24.62 9.05 4.92
N ASN A 475 -24.82 8.08 5.80
CA ASN A 475 -23.71 7.39 6.42
C ASN A 475 -23.08 6.44 5.42
N ILE A 476 -21.79 6.66 5.12
CA ILE A 476 -21.05 5.87 4.13
C ILE A 476 -20.59 4.53 4.71
N LEU A 477 -20.30 4.47 5.99
CA LEU A 477 -19.87 3.24 6.66
C LEU A 477 -21.07 2.44 7.22
N PRO A 478 -20.96 1.09 7.31
CA PRO A 478 -19.84 0.27 6.85
C PRO A 478 -19.85 0.09 5.33
N LEU A 479 -18.66 -0.12 4.72
CA LEU A 479 -18.53 -0.54 3.33
C LEU A 479 -18.59 -2.06 3.23
N GLN A 480 -19.38 -2.58 2.28
CA GLN A 480 -19.57 -4.01 2.04
C GLN A 480 -18.61 -4.58 0.99
N THR A 481 -17.99 -3.70 0.18
CA THR A 481 -17.19 -4.06 -0.99
C THR A 481 -15.68 -4.05 -0.73
N LEU A 482 -15.24 -4.00 0.53
CA LEU A 482 -13.81 -3.83 0.91
C LEU A 482 -12.88 -4.95 0.41
N GLN A 483 -13.32 -6.21 0.41
CA GLN A 483 -12.60 -7.38 -0.16
C GLN A 483 -11.06 -7.37 0.12
N GLY A 484 -10.66 -7.39 1.39
CA GLY A 484 -9.25 -7.40 1.78
C GLY A 484 -8.66 -6.02 2.11
N TYR A 485 -9.35 -4.94 1.76
CA TYR A 485 -8.97 -3.61 2.23
C TYR A 485 -9.41 -3.37 3.68
N GLU A 486 -8.57 -2.67 4.44
CA GLU A 486 -8.84 -2.27 5.82
C GLU A 486 -8.89 -0.75 5.93
N ILE A 487 -9.87 -0.22 6.68
CA ILE A 487 -9.99 1.23 6.89
C ILE A 487 -8.89 1.71 7.83
N VAL A 488 -8.12 2.73 7.43
CA VAL A 488 -7.07 3.36 8.25
C VAL A 488 -7.33 4.83 8.55
N TYR A 489 -8.31 5.42 7.86
CA TYR A 489 -8.79 6.77 8.15
C TYR A 489 -10.25 6.91 7.73
N ALA A 490 -11.10 7.49 8.57
CA ALA A 490 -12.50 7.74 8.23
C ALA A 490 -13.07 8.92 9.03
N GLY A 491 -13.53 9.97 8.35
CA GLY A 491 -14.03 11.17 9.01
C GLY A 491 -12.98 11.84 9.90
N ASN A 492 -13.16 11.76 11.21
CA ASN A 492 -12.21 12.24 12.22
C ASN A 492 -11.44 11.10 12.89
N TRP A 493 -11.75 9.85 12.56
CA TRP A 493 -11.05 8.72 13.10
C TRP A 493 -9.81 8.40 12.26
N GLN A 494 -8.70 8.12 12.95
CA GLN A 494 -7.45 7.67 12.38
C GLN A 494 -6.98 6.43 13.11
N TYR A 495 -6.53 5.43 12.37
CA TYR A 495 -5.94 4.23 12.94
C TYR A 495 -4.72 4.60 13.81
N LYS A 496 -4.66 4.05 15.01
CA LYS A 496 -3.55 4.20 15.96
C LYS A 496 -3.16 2.84 16.53
N TYR A 497 -1.88 2.52 16.48
CA TYR A 497 -1.36 1.31 17.09
C TYR A 497 -1.11 1.54 18.58
N LYS A 498 -2.12 1.26 19.41
CA LYS A 498 -2.11 1.53 20.86
C LYS A 498 -1.09 0.70 21.64
N ASN A 499 -0.74 -0.48 21.16
CA ASN A 499 0.15 -1.42 21.83
C ASN A 499 1.61 -1.30 21.38
N TYR A 500 1.97 -0.26 20.62
CA TYR A 500 3.35 -0.04 20.23
C TYR A 500 4.20 0.32 21.44
N GLN A 501 5.26 -0.47 21.64
CA GLN A 501 6.28 -0.21 22.64
C GLN A 501 7.60 0.04 21.92
N LYS A 502 8.10 1.26 22.04
CA LYS A 502 9.38 1.67 21.44
C LYS A 502 10.51 0.83 22.00
N PRO A 503 11.43 0.32 21.16
CA PRO A 503 12.63 -0.32 21.65
C PRO A 503 13.42 0.60 22.59
N THR A 504 13.93 0.05 23.68
CA THR A 504 14.68 0.82 24.67
C THR A 504 16.05 1.29 24.16
N THR A 505 16.58 0.64 23.13
CA THR A 505 17.90 0.97 22.54
C THR A 505 17.84 0.85 21.02
N LYS A 506 18.24 1.93 20.32
CA LYS A 506 18.55 1.87 18.89
C LYS A 506 19.87 1.10 18.75
N LYS A 507 19.88 -0.01 18.01
CA LYS A 507 21.13 -0.72 17.73
C LYS A 507 21.98 0.13 16.78
N PRO A 508 23.23 0.46 17.17
CA PRO A 508 24.15 1.09 16.24
C PRO A 508 24.46 0.12 15.09
N CYS A 509 24.73 0.67 13.90
CA CYS A 509 25.37 -0.12 12.85
C CYS A 509 26.70 -0.63 13.38
N VAL A 510 26.91 -1.95 13.34
CA VAL A 510 28.18 -2.55 13.72
C VAL A 510 29.19 -2.25 12.63
N VAL A 511 29.96 -1.19 12.78
CA VAL A 511 31.11 -0.95 11.92
C VAL A 511 32.28 -1.72 12.53
N GLN A 512 32.73 -2.76 11.85
CA GLN A 512 34.02 -3.33 12.16
C GLN A 512 35.08 -2.24 11.86
N THR A 513 35.60 -1.63 12.90
CA THR A 513 36.78 -0.79 12.75
C THR A 513 37.92 -1.67 12.28
N ALA A 514 38.34 -1.45 11.03
CA ALA A 514 39.51 -2.10 10.45
C ALA A 514 40.79 -1.72 11.21
#